data_898e5fe620107ad9c6d9f235436ceff1
#
_entry.id   898e5fe620107ad9c6d9f235436ceff1
#
_cell.length_a   1.000
_cell.length_b   1.000
_cell.length_c   1.000
_cell.angle_alpha   90.00
_cell.angle_beta   90.00
_cell.angle_gamma   90.00
#
_symmetry.space_group_name_H-M   'P 1'
#
loop_
_entity.id
_entity.type
_entity.pdbx_description
1 polymer ?
#
loop_
_entity_poly.entity_id
_entity_poly.type
_entity_poly.pdbx_seq_one_letter_code
_entity_poly.pdbx_strand_id
1 'polypeptide(L)'
;MGGKLGTVIDQIEHGHHVFRAYWKNAFLKQYEKFSTLLRNELCSNNLSDFGLKKGLQNLNAVRTKFLAVTDRFAGLQAQWLNVHADFPLLQRMALPIVTGSVYYAGIKIHETRIIRLLEVLLHAGNNLGGWSAKQIHQIILQSFHLSEKSYALNQLRYDLRKLKGHGLLERDGSRYAYRLTSKGFQVALLFLFFHKRLCGPLANSRFHHQPDASHRPKSKLETAYHKADRAIQDIVDLLDAA
;
A
#
# COMPACT_ATOMS: atom_id res chain seq x y z
N MET A 1 18.48 8.39 -15.43
CA MET A 1 17.75 8.99 -14.28
C MET A 1 17.05 7.87 -13.56
N GLY A 2 17.51 7.48 -12.40
CA GLY A 2 16.84 6.52 -11.52
C GLY A 2 15.50 7.11 -11.12
N GLY A 3 14.39 6.41 -11.43
CA GLY A 3 13.07 6.89 -11.16
C GLY A 3 12.91 7.22 -9.67
N LYS A 4 12.88 8.50 -9.36
CA LYS A 4 12.46 8.95 -8.03
C LYS A 4 11.02 8.48 -7.83
N LEU A 5 10.82 7.66 -6.81
CA LEU A 5 9.50 7.48 -6.24
C LEU A 5 9.06 8.83 -5.68
N GLY A 6 8.19 9.51 -6.38
CA GLY A 6 7.67 10.77 -5.93
C GLY A 6 6.16 10.76 -6.08
N THR A 7 5.47 10.78 -4.96
CA THR A 7 4.11 11.30 -4.91
C THR A 7 4.24 12.72 -4.41
N VAL A 8 3.79 13.68 -5.19
CA VAL A 8 3.85 15.10 -4.84
C VAL A 8 2.43 15.62 -4.79
N ILE A 9 2.07 16.26 -3.69
CA ILE A 9 0.83 17.03 -3.57
C ILE A 9 1.25 18.50 -3.56
N ASP A 10 1.01 19.18 -4.68
CA ASP A 10 1.29 20.60 -4.82
C ASP A 10 0.01 21.40 -4.59
N GLN A 11 0.12 22.53 -3.91
CA GLN A 11 -0.92 23.52 -3.86
C GLN A 11 -0.62 24.55 -4.94
N ILE A 12 -1.55 24.71 -5.89
CA ILE A 12 -1.47 25.75 -6.92
C ILE A 12 -2.28 26.99 -6.51
N GLU A 13 -2.04 28.10 -7.20
CA GLU A 13 -2.81 29.33 -7.06
C GLU A 13 -4.32 29.05 -7.03
N HIS A 14 -5.06 29.72 -6.15
CA HIS A 14 -6.48 29.53 -5.87
C HIS A 14 -6.85 28.32 -4.98
N GLY A 15 -5.90 27.72 -4.26
CA GLY A 15 -6.23 26.69 -3.26
C GLY A 15 -6.49 25.29 -3.79
N HIS A 16 -6.31 25.06 -5.08
CA HIS A 16 -6.48 23.72 -5.66
C HIS A 16 -5.24 22.86 -5.44
N HIS A 17 -5.45 21.62 -5.01
CA HIS A 17 -4.38 20.65 -4.84
C HIS A 17 -4.18 19.84 -6.13
N VAL A 18 -2.92 19.67 -6.51
CA VAL A 18 -2.52 18.77 -7.60
C VAL A 18 -1.80 17.59 -7.02
N PHE A 19 -2.32 16.41 -7.29
CA PHE A 19 -1.64 15.15 -6.99
C PHE A 19 -0.87 14.68 -8.23
N ARG A 20 0.40 14.25 -8.05
CA ARG A 20 1.21 13.62 -9.08
C ARG A 20 1.81 12.32 -8.58
N ALA A 21 1.66 11.26 -9.38
CA ALA A 21 2.34 9.98 -9.15
C ALA A 21 3.28 9.69 -10.31
N TYR A 22 4.54 9.45 -10.01
CA TYR A 22 5.59 9.22 -11.00
C TYR A 22 5.88 7.74 -11.17
N TRP A 23 6.09 7.32 -12.41
CA TRP A 23 6.51 5.98 -12.77
C TRP A 23 7.40 6.01 -14.02
N LYS A 24 8.68 5.66 -13.88
CA LYS A 24 9.68 5.76 -14.97
C LYS A 24 9.67 7.15 -15.63
N ASN A 25 9.38 7.20 -16.93
CA ASN A 25 9.28 8.44 -17.72
C ASN A 25 7.82 8.91 -17.88
N ALA A 26 6.92 8.41 -17.06
CA ALA A 26 5.52 8.78 -17.05
C ALA A 26 5.09 9.33 -15.69
N PHE A 27 4.05 10.13 -15.69
CA PHE A 27 3.36 10.54 -14.47
C PHE A 27 1.86 10.66 -14.70
N LEU A 28 1.11 10.33 -13.67
CA LEU A 28 -0.31 10.60 -13.57
C LEU A 28 -0.48 11.88 -12.75
N LYS A 29 -1.25 12.82 -13.28
CA LYS A 29 -1.63 14.07 -12.63
C LYS A 29 -3.14 14.01 -12.38
N GLN A 30 -3.54 14.33 -11.15
CA GLN A 30 -4.95 14.47 -10.78
C GLN A 30 -5.16 15.85 -10.16
N TYR A 31 -6.20 16.54 -10.56
CA TYR A 31 -6.59 17.84 -10.02
C TYR A 31 -8.07 18.11 -10.20
N GLU A 32 -8.57 18.95 -9.33
CA GLU A 32 -9.92 19.48 -9.41
C GLU A 32 -10.00 20.57 -10.49
N LYS A 33 -11.03 20.50 -11.32
CA LYS A 33 -11.33 21.52 -12.33
C LYS A 33 -12.74 22.02 -12.14
N PHE A 34 -12.91 23.35 -12.03
CA PHE A 34 -14.20 24.03 -11.87
C PHE A 34 -14.97 23.59 -10.59
N SER A 35 -14.28 23.16 -9.54
CA SER A 35 -14.87 22.70 -8.26
C SER A 35 -15.90 21.58 -8.36
N THR A 36 -16.03 20.95 -9.53
CA THR A 36 -17.03 19.91 -9.80
C THR A 36 -16.47 18.70 -10.54
N LEU A 37 -15.31 18.84 -11.19
CA LEU A 37 -14.73 17.79 -12.01
C LEU A 37 -13.34 17.39 -11.50
N LEU A 38 -13.19 16.11 -11.16
CA LEU A 38 -11.87 15.53 -10.86
C LEU A 38 -11.24 15.01 -12.17
N ARG A 39 -10.20 15.69 -12.63
CA ARG A 39 -9.52 15.38 -13.88
C ARG A 39 -8.26 14.56 -13.65
N ASN A 40 -8.14 13.47 -14.41
CA ASN A 40 -6.94 12.63 -14.45
C ASN A 40 -6.25 12.79 -15.81
N GLU A 41 -4.96 13.05 -15.79
CA GLU A 41 -4.10 13.15 -16.97
C GLU A 41 -2.92 12.20 -16.83
N LEU A 42 -2.69 11.35 -17.83
CA LEU A 42 -1.50 10.52 -17.88
C LEU A 42 -0.57 11.07 -18.96
N CYS A 43 0.65 11.41 -18.58
CA CYS A 43 1.69 11.89 -19.46
C CYS A 43 2.85 10.91 -19.51
N SER A 44 3.45 10.72 -20.68
CA SER A 44 4.64 9.90 -20.82
C SER A 44 5.56 10.45 -21.92
N ASN A 45 6.85 10.51 -21.63
CA ASN A 45 7.88 10.88 -22.59
C ASN A 45 8.44 9.66 -23.33
N ASN A 46 8.10 8.44 -22.89
CA ASN A 46 8.61 7.21 -23.48
C ASN A 46 7.54 6.12 -23.55
N LEU A 47 6.98 5.91 -24.74
CA LEU A 47 5.94 4.90 -24.96
C LEU A 47 6.45 3.46 -24.82
N SER A 48 7.77 3.22 -24.92
CA SER A 48 8.35 1.89 -24.70
C SER A 48 8.14 1.38 -23.28
N ASP A 49 7.97 2.29 -22.30
CA ASP A 49 7.64 1.92 -20.91
C ASP A 49 6.28 1.20 -20.82
N PHE A 50 5.38 1.47 -21.76
CA PHE A 50 4.08 0.81 -21.88
C PHE A 50 4.09 -0.35 -22.91
N GLY A 51 5.28 -0.68 -23.49
CA GLY A 51 5.44 -1.70 -24.54
C GLY A 51 4.90 -1.28 -25.89
N LEU A 52 4.87 0.01 -26.16
CA LEU A 52 4.39 0.58 -27.40
C LEU A 52 5.53 1.20 -28.19
N LYS A 53 5.49 1.10 -29.50
CA LYS A 53 6.40 1.79 -30.41
C LYS A 53 5.90 3.22 -30.65
N LYS A 54 6.81 4.16 -30.88
CA LYS A 54 6.46 5.51 -31.34
C LYS A 54 5.84 5.43 -32.74
N GLY A 55 4.80 6.21 -32.96
CA GLY A 55 4.16 6.34 -34.27
C GLY A 55 2.69 6.69 -34.15
N LEU A 56 2.19 7.50 -35.08
CA LEU A 56 0.79 7.96 -35.11
C LEU A 56 -0.19 6.78 -35.24
N GLN A 57 0.20 5.72 -35.95
CA GLN A 57 -0.58 4.49 -36.12
C GLN A 57 -0.88 3.79 -34.75
N ASN A 58 -0.14 4.09 -33.70
CA ASN A 58 -0.30 3.47 -32.39
C ASN A 58 -1.18 4.29 -31.43
N LEU A 59 -1.77 5.41 -31.87
CA LEU A 59 -2.58 6.28 -30.99
C LEU A 59 -3.71 5.55 -30.27
N ASN A 60 -4.40 4.65 -30.96
CA ASN A 60 -5.46 3.86 -30.33
C ASN A 60 -4.92 2.92 -29.26
N ALA A 61 -3.78 2.28 -29.52
CA ALA A 61 -3.11 1.43 -28.52
C ALA A 61 -2.61 2.24 -27.31
N VAL A 62 -2.10 3.46 -27.54
CA VAL A 62 -1.71 4.41 -26.47
C VAL A 62 -2.94 4.78 -25.65
N ARG A 63 -4.03 5.18 -26.28
CA ARG A 63 -5.30 5.53 -25.62
C ARG A 63 -5.80 4.38 -24.74
N THR A 64 -5.88 3.17 -25.28
CA THR A 64 -6.32 1.99 -24.53
C THR A 64 -5.45 1.73 -23.30
N LYS A 65 -4.13 1.81 -23.45
CA LYS A 65 -3.19 1.62 -22.34
C LYS A 65 -3.32 2.71 -21.29
N PHE A 66 -3.48 3.96 -21.69
CA PHE A 66 -3.59 5.09 -20.79
C PHE A 66 -4.92 5.07 -20.04
N LEU A 67 -6.03 4.77 -20.72
CA LEU A 67 -7.33 4.56 -20.06
C LEU A 67 -7.25 3.45 -19.02
N ALA A 68 -6.68 2.29 -19.35
CA ALA A 68 -6.52 1.21 -18.37
C ALA A 68 -5.67 1.59 -17.16
N VAL A 69 -4.74 2.55 -17.27
CA VAL A 69 -3.98 3.09 -16.14
C VAL A 69 -4.85 4.01 -15.29
N THR A 70 -5.58 4.95 -15.92
CA THR A 70 -6.46 5.89 -15.19
C THR A 70 -7.61 5.17 -14.51
N ASP A 71 -8.20 4.14 -15.12
CA ASP A 71 -9.27 3.34 -14.57
C ASP A 71 -8.79 2.55 -13.34
N ARG A 72 -7.60 1.96 -13.41
CA ARG A 72 -6.99 1.30 -12.23
C ARG A 72 -6.76 2.28 -11.09
N PHE A 73 -6.30 3.49 -11.40
CA PHE A 73 -6.07 4.52 -10.39
C PHE A 73 -7.38 4.98 -9.74
N ALA A 74 -8.43 5.18 -10.54
CA ALA A 74 -9.77 5.50 -10.03
C ALA A 74 -10.34 4.37 -9.17
N GLY A 75 -10.20 3.11 -9.62
CA GLY A 75 -10.60 1.93 -8.85
C GLY A 75 -9.87 1.82 -7.52
N LEU A 76 -8.57 2.16 -7.49
CA LEU A 76 -7.77 2.24 -6.29
C LEU A 76 -8.32 3.29 -5.31
N GLN A 77 -8.65 4.48 -5.79
CA GLN A 77 -9.24 5.54 -4.95
C GLN A 77 -10.61 5.12 -4.40
N ALA A 78 -11.45 4.49 -5.22
CA ALA A 78 -12.74 3.96 -4.77
C ALA A 78 -12.56 2.92 -3.66
N GLN A 79 -11.58 2.03 -3.76
CA GLN A 79 -11.26 1.05 -2.71
C GLN A 79 -10.77 1.72 -1.42
N TRP A 80 -9.98 2.79 -1.52
CA TRP A 80 -9.55 3.58 -0.37
C TRP A 80 -10.73 4.17 0.41
N LEU A 81 -11.72 4.69 -0.30
CA LEU A 81 -12.92 5.29 0.30
C LEU A 81 -13.83 4.24 0.94
N ASN A 82 -13.81 3.01 0.44
CA ASN A 82 -14.66 1.91 0.87
C ASN A 82 -13.95 0.88 1.76
N VAL A 83 -12.78 1.21 2.32
CA VAL A 83 -12.08 0.29 3.23
C VAL A 83 -12.87 0.12 4.52
N HIS A 84 -13.25 -1.12 4.79
CA HIS A 84 -13.83 -1.56 6.05
C HIS A 84 -13.03 -2.75 6.60
N ALA A 85 -13.14 -2.96 7.91
CA ALA A 85 -12.48 -4.09 8.56
C ALA A 85 -13.19 -5.40 8.18
N ASP A 86 -12.51 -6.28 7.47
CA ASP A 86 -12.97 -7.63 7.14
C ASP A 86 -12.14 -8.64 7.95
N PHE A 87 -12.57 -8.89 9.19
CA PHE A 87 -11.91 -9.85 10.08
C PHE A 87 -11.89 -11.28 9.53
N PRO A 88 -12.98 -11.83 8.95
CA PRO A 88 -12.94 -13.11 8.27
C PRO A 88 -11.86 -13.21 7.17
N LEU A 89 -11.65 -12.13 6.40
CA LEU A 89 -10.59 -12.08 5.41
C LEU A 89 -9.20 -12.16 6.08
N LEU A 90 -8.98 -11.41 7.16
CA LEU A 90 -7.72 -11.43 7.91
C LEU A 90 -7.42 -12.81 8.48
N GLN A 91 -8.41 -13.47 9.07
CA GLN A 91 -8.27 -14.82 9.60
C GLN A 91 -7.90 -15.82 8.49
N ARG A 92 -8.58 -15.77 7.34
CA ARG A 92 -8.23 -16.60 6.18
C ARG A 92 -6.82 -16.34 5.66
N MET A 93 -6.35 -15.07 5.68
CA MET A 93 -4.99 -14.76 5.25
C MET A 93 -3.93 -15.33 6.20
N ALA A 94 -4.22 -15.44 7.50
CA ALA A 94 -3.31 -16.01 8.48
C ALA A 94 -3.10 -17.52 8.32
N LEU A 95 -4.02 -18.20 7.65
CA LEU A 95 -3.94 -19.64 7.41
C LEU A 95 -3.04 -19.95 6.20
N PRO A 96 -2.30 -21.08 6.22
CA PRO A 96 -1.57 -21.54 5.06
C PRO A 96 -2.52 -22.00 3.96
N ILE A 97 -2.06 -21.94 2.72
CA ILE A 97 -2.79 -22.45 1.56
C ILE A 97 -1.91 -23.41 0.75
N VAL A 98 -2.55 -24.36 0.09
CA VAL A 98 -1.92 -25.27 -0.85
C VAL A 98 -2.52 -25.03 -2.23
N THR A 99 -1.68 -24.78 -3.23
CA THR A 99 -2.11 -24.60 -4.62
C THR A 99 -1.31 -25.57 -5.49
N GLY A 100 -1.97 -26.61 -6.00
CA GLY A 100 -1.30 -27.74 -6.63
C GLY A 100 -0.38 -28.44 -5.63
N SER A 101 0.89 -28.58 -5.95
CA SER A 101 1.92 -29.18 -5.08
C SER A 101 2.66 -28.16 -4.21
N VAL A 102 2.29 -26.88 -4.26
CA VAL A 102 3.03 -25.81 -3.59
C VAL A 102 2.30 -25.35 -2.33
N TYR A 103 3.02 -25.41 -1.21
CA TYR A 103 2.57 -24.89 0.09
C TYR A 103 3.00 -23.42 0.25
N TYR A 104 2.07 -22.58 0.67
CA TYR A 104 2.32 -21.18 1.02
C TYR A 104 1.93 -20.95 2.48
N ALA A 105 2.86 -20.47 3.28
CA ALA A 105 2.59 -20.09 4.67
C ALA A 105 1.59 -18.94 4.75
N GLY A 106 0.80 -18.90 5.82
CA GLY A 106 -0.16 -17.82 6.08
C GLY A 106 0.51 -16.45 6.23
N ILE A 107 -0.24 -15.39 5.96
CA ILE A 107 0.19 -14.00 6.04
C ILE A 107 -0.31 -13.42 7.35
N LYS A 108 0.60 -13.13 8.28
CA LYS A 108 0.25 -12.63 9.61
C LYS A 108 0.27 -11.11 9.66
N ILE A 109 -0.74 -10.50 10.28
CA ILE A 109 -0.91 -9.04 10.33
C ILE A 109 0.23 -8.30 11.05
N HIS A 110 0.96 -8.98 11.94
CA HIS A 110 2.10 -8.43 12.68
C HIS A 110 3.46 -8.66 12.00
N GLU A 111 3.49 -9.28 10.82
CA GLU A 111 4.74 -9.58 10.11
C GLU A 111 5.31 -8.31 9.48
N THR A 112 6.21 -7.62 10.18
CA THR A 112 6.78 -6.32 9.78
C THR A 112 7.33 -6.33 8.36
N ARG A 113 7.94 -7.43 7.93
CA ARG A 113 8.48 -7.58 6.58
C ARG A 113 7.38 -7.51 5.51
N ILE A 114 6.26 -8.18 5.76
CA ILE A 114 5.08 -8.14 4.87
C ILE A 114 4.43 -6.75 4.89
N ILE A 115 4.30 -6.11 6.07
CA ILE A 115 3.75 -4.76 6.19
C ILE A 115 4.54 -3.78 5.33
N ARG A 116 5.88 -3.78 5.42
CA ARG A 116 6.76 -2.93 4.61
C ARG A 116 6.61 -3.20 3.11
N LEU A 117 6.52 -4.47 2.72
CA LEU A 117 6.30 -4.85 1.32
C LEU A 117 4.94 -4.35 0.81
N LEU A 118 3.87 -4.54 1.58
CA LEU A 118 2.54 -4.05 1.22
C LEU A 118 2.48 -2.53 1.13
N GLU A 119 3.18 -1.80 2.01
CA GLU A 119 3.29 -0.35 1.96
C GLU A 119 3.92 0.14 0.66
N VAL A 120 5.03 -0.49 0.25
CA VAL A 120 5.69 -0.18 -1.03
C VAL A 120 4.78 -0.54 -2.22
N LEU A 121 4.09 -1.68 -2.17
CA LEU A 121 3.20 -2.11 -3.25
C LEU A 121 1.94 -1.23 -3.40
N LEU A 122 1.49 -0.60 -2.32
CA LEU A 122 0.39 0.38 -2.35
C LEU A 122 0.77 1.71 -3.02
N HIS A 123 2.07 1.96 -3.23
CA HIS A 123 2.49 3.22 -3.83
C HIS A 123 1.87 3.42 -5.21
N ALA A 124 1.40 4.64 -5.49
CA ALA A 124 0.71 4.99 -6.73
C ALA A 124 1.54 4.64 -7.98
N GLY A 125 2.87 4.84 -7.95
CA GLY A 125 3.76 4.49 -9.05
C GLY A 125 3.74 3.00 -9.41
N ASN A 126 3.61 2.10 -8.43
CA ASN A 126 3.47 0.67 -8.69
C ASN A 126 2.16 0.35 -9.44
N ASN A 127 1.08 1.06 -9.10
CA ASN A 127 -0.23 0.85 -9.71
C ASN A 127 -0.32 1.34 -11.16
N LEU A 128 0.56 2.27 -11.58
CA LEU A 128 0.63 2.74 -12.96
C LEU A 128 1.14 1.64 -13.91
N GLY A 129 2.23 0.99 -13.58
CA GLY A 129 2.87 0.05 -14.50
C GLY A 129 3.46 -1.21 -13.88
N GLY A 130 3.39 -1.36 -12.55
CA GLY A 130 4.04 -2.42 -11.82
C GLY A 130 5.56 -2.24 -11.70
N TRP A 131 6.15 -2.92 -10.74
CA TRP A 131 7.60 -2.92 -10.50
C TRP A 131 8.19 -4.32 -10.52
N SER A 132 9.40 -4.44 -11.02
CA SER A 132 10.17 -5.67 -10.93
C SER A 132 10.62 -5.94 -9.48
N ALA A 133 10.94 -7.21 -9.18
CA ALA A 133 11.43 -7.56 -7.85
C ALA A 133 12.67 -6.74 -7.43
N LYS A 134 13.59 -6.43 -8.36
CA LYS A 134 14.75 -5.59 -8.06
C LYS A 134 14.36 -4.17 -7.67
N GLN A 135 13.41 -3.56 -8.39
CA GLN A 135 12.92 -2.21 -8.06
C GLN A 135 12.24 -2.18 -6.70
N ILE A 136 11.34 -3.14 -6.43
CA ILE A 136 10.65 -3.25 -5.12
C ILE A 136 11.69 -3.40 -4.00
N HIS A 137 12.72 -4.24 -4.20
CA HIS A 137 13.77 -4.44 -3.22
C HIS A 137 14.54 -3.15 -2.91
N GLN A 138 15.01 -2.45 -3.95
CA GLN A 138 15.71 -1.17 -3.78
C GLN A 138 14.86 -0.13 -3.03
N ILE A 139 13.57 -0.06 -3.36
CA ILE A 139 12.64 0.85 -2.69
C ILE A 139 12.49 0.50 -1.21
N ILE A 140 12.31 -0.78 -0.88
CA ILE A 140 12.21 -1.23 0.52
C ILE A 140 13.48 -0.87 1.29
N LEU A 141 14.66 -1.16 0.74
CA LEU A 141 15.93 -0.82 1.39
C LEU A 141 16.04 0.68 1.66
N GLN A 142 15.71 1.51 0.67
CA GLN A 142 15.79 2.97 0.79
C GLN A 142 14.73 3.53 1.76
N SER A 143 13.47 3.10 1.63
CA SER A 143 12.36 3.66 2.41
C SER A 143 12.43 3.30 3.90
N PHE A 144 13.00 2.15 4.22
CA PHE A 144 13.08 1.66 5.60
C PHE A 144 14.51 1.60 6.15
N HIS A 145 15.48 2.23 5.45
CA HIS A 145 16.89 2.29 5.85
C HIS A 145 17.47 0.90 6.18
N LEU A 146 17.14 -0.09 5.35
CA LEU A 146 17.61 -1.46 5.50
C LEU A 146 18.85 -1.73 4.65
N SER A 147 19.69 -2.66 5.12
CA SER A 147 20.81 -3.19 4.35
C SER A 147 20.42 -4.47 3.60
N GLU A 148 21.15 -4.80 2.54
CA GLU A 148 20.97 -6.08 1.83
C GLU A 148 21.22 -7.31 2.72
N LYS A 149 22.02 -7.14 3.78
CA LYS A 149 22.25 -8.19 4.79
C LYS A 149 21.02 -8.45 5.65
N SER A 150 20.26 -7.40 5.96
CA SER A 150 19.04 -7.50 6.80
C SER A 150 17.80 -7.94 6.00
N TYR A 151 17.74 -7.63 4.71
CA TYR A 151 16.67 -8.05 3.82
C TYR A 151 17.20 -8.33 2.41
N ALA A 152 17.51 -9.58 2.13
CA ALA A 152 18.06 -10.02 0.86
C ALA A 152 16.99 -10.12 -0.24
N LEU A 153 17.40 -9.95 -1.51
CA LEU A 153 16.51 -10.07 -2.66
C LEU A 153 15.80 -11.44 -2.73
N ASN A 154 16.43 -12.50 -2.25
CA ASN A 154 15.81 -13.83 -2.22
C ASN A 154 14.68 -13.92 -1.18
N GLN A 155 14.78 -13.20 -0.05
CA GLN A 155 13.69 -13.08 0.92
C GLN A 155 12.51 -12.33 0.31
N LEU A 156 12.77 -11.22 -0.40
CA LEU A 156 11.72 -10.52 -1.13
C LEU A 156 11.04 -11.43 -2.16
N ARG A 157 11.80 -12.20 -2.94
CA ARG A 157 11.23 -13.13 -3.93
C ARG A 157 10.34 -14.18 -3.27
N TYR A 158 10.72 -14.67 -2.10
CA TYR A 158 9.89 -15.56 -1.30
C TYR A 158 8.58 -14.88 -0.88
N ASP A 159 8.66 -13.65 -0.36
CA ASP A 159 7.49 -12.88 0.07
C ASP A 159 6.54 -12.56 -1.10
N LEU A 160 7.08 -12.17 -2.26
CA LEU A 160 6.29 -11.95 -3.48
C LEU A 160 5.59 -13.24 -3.95
N ARG A 161 6.27 -14.38 -3.86
CA ARG A 161 5.68 -15.70 -4.17
C ARG A 161 4.56 -16.03 -3.20
N LYS A 162 4.76 -15.80 -1.90
CA LYS A 162 3.77 -15.98 -0.84
C LYS A 162 2.53 -15.13 -1.10
N LEU A 163 2.69 -13.83 -1.34
CA LEU A 163 1.58 -12.92 -1.65
C LEU A 163 0.84 -13.33 -2.93
N LYS A 164 1.58 -13.75 -3.97
CA LYS A 164 0.98 -14.24 -5.21
C LYS A 164 0.18 -15.53 -4.99
N GLY A 165 0.68 -16.48 -4.21
CA GLY A 165 -0.02 -17.70 -3.84
C GLY A 165 -1.35 -17.41 -3.17
N HIS A 166 -1.42 -16.41 -2.29
CA HIS A 166 -2.65 -15.96 -1.63
C HIS A 166 -3.57 -15.11 -2.54
N GLY A 167 -3.21 -14.91 -3.81
CA GLY A 167 -4.00 -14.14 -4.77
C GLY A 167 -3.98 -12.61 -4.51
N LEU A 168 -2.98 -12.11 -3.75
CA LEU A 168 -2.83 -10.69 -3.45
C LEU A 168 -2.01 -9.94 -4.49
N LEU A 169 -1.20 -10.68 -5.26
CA LEU A 169 -0.35 -10.13 -6.32
C LEU A 169 -0.64 -10.79 -7.66
N GLU A 170 -0.64 -10.00 -8.69
CA GLU A 170 -0.49 -10.43 -10.07
C GLU A 170 0.90 -10.09 -10.60
N ARG A 171 1.36 -10.88 -11.57
CA ARG A 171 2.61 -10.65 -12.27
C ARG A 171 2.36 -10.56 -13.76
N ASP A 172 2.73 -9.45 -14.36
CA ASP A 172 2.79 -9.35 -15.81
C ASP A 172 3.89 -10.26 -16.35
N GLY A 173 3.49 -11.31 -17.07
CA GLY A 173 4.39 -12.35 -17.56
C GLY A 173 5.47 -11.84 -18.49
N SER A 174 5.13 -10.86 -19.35
CA SER A 174 6.04 -10.29 -20.36
C SER A 174 7.09 -9.35 -19.76
N ARG A 175 6.76 -8.68 -18.64
CA ARG A 175 7.60 -7.64 -18.04
C ARG A 175 8.15 -7.98 -16.67
N TYR A 176 7.75 -9.12 -16.10
CA TYR A 176 8.10 -9.51 -14.74
C TYR A 176 7.77 -8.43 -13.69
N ALA A 177 6.72 -7.65 -13.95
CA ALA A 177 6.25 -6.59 -13.08
C ALA A 177 5.15 -7.10 -12.15
N TYR A 178 5.22 -6.73 -10.88
CA TYR A 178 4.26 -7.13 -9.85
C TYR A 178 3.31 -5.97 -9.55
N ARG A 179 2.03 -6.28 -9.38
CA ARG A 179 0.98 -5.34 -8.95
C ARG A 179 0.06 -6.02 -7.94
N LEU A 180 -0.57 -5.22 -7.09
CA LEU A 180 -1.64 -5.72 -6.23
C LEU A 180 -2.89 -6.03 -7.06
N THR A 181 -3.54 -7.14 -6.72
CA THR A 181 -4.92 -7.41 -7.15
C THR A 181 -5.89 -6.56 -6.32
N SER A 182 -7.18 -6.49 -6.69
CA SER A 182 -8.19 -5.81 -5.85
C SER A 182 -8.23 -6.36 -4.43
N LYS A 183 -8.18 -7.70 -4.27
CA LYS A 183 -8.07 -8.35 -2.96
C LYS A 183 -6.77 -7.96 -2.24
N GLY A 184 -5.64 -7.95 -2.97
CA GLY A 184 -4.34 -7.57 -2.43
C GLY A 184 -4.34 -6.14 -1.92
N PHE A 185 -5.03 -5.26 -2.62
CA PHE A 185 -5.18 -3.87 -2.24
C PHE A 185 -5.97 -3.71 -0.93
N GLN A 186 -7.12 -4.38 -0.80
CA GLN A 186 -7.90 -4.37 0.44
C GLN A 186 -7.10 -4.89 1.62
N VAL A 187 -6.42 -6.02 1.47
CA VAL A 187 -5.57 -6.60 2.52
C VAL A 187 -4.42 -5.66 2.88
N ALA A 188 -3.76 -5.06 1.89
CA ALA A 188 -2.66 -4.14 2.12
C ALA A 188 -3.09 -2.89 2.90
N LEU A 189 -4.22 -2.28 2.53
CA LEU A 189 -4.78 -1.14 3.26
C LEU A 189 -5.13 -1.52 4.69
N LEU A 190 -5.77 -2.67 4.89
CA LEU A 190 -6.19 -3.12 6.20
C LEU A 190 -4.97 -3.36 7.13
N PHE A 191 -3.92 -4.01 6.62
CA PHE A 191 -2.65 -4.20 7.33
C PHE A 191 -1.98 -2.87 7.69
N LEU A 192 -1.93 -1.93 6.73
CA LEU A 192 -1.34 -0.62 6.97
C LEU A 192 -2.13 0.21 7.99
N PHE A 193 -3.46 0.25 7.88
CA PHE A 193 -4.29 0.99 8.83
C PHE A 193 -4.19 0.39 10.22
N PHE A 194 -4.25 -0.93 10.35
CA PHE A 194 -4.05 -1.58 11.64
C PHE A 194 -2.68 -1.23 12.23
N HIS A 195 -1.62 -1.36 11.45
CA HIS A 195 -0.27 -1.08 11.91
C HIS A 195 -0.06 0.41 12.26
N LYS A 196 -0.45 1.33 11.36
CA LYS A 196 -0.18 2.77 11.53
C LYS A 196 -1.14 3.44 12.51
N ARG A 197 -2.41 3.03 12.56
CA ARG A 197 -3.42 3.68 13.41
C ARG A 197 -3.63 3.02 14.77
N LEU A 198 -3.29 1.76 14.90
CA LEU A 198 -3.43 1.02 16.16
C LEU A 198 -2.07 0.62 16.73
N CYS A 199 -1.34 -0.28 16.05
CA CYS A 199 -0.09 -0.82 16.59
C CYS A 199 0.99 0.25 16.79
N GLY A 200 1.21 1.14 15.83
CA GLY A 200 2.23 2.20 15.92
C GLY A 200 1.98 3.16 17.08
N PRO A 201 0.81 3.80 17.16
CA PRO A 201 0.45 4.62 18.32
C PRO A 201 0.52 3.88 19.66
N LEU A 202 0.02 2.64 19.73
CA LEU A 202 0.10 1.84 20.97
C LEU A 202 1.55 1.52 21.34
N ALA A 203 2.39 1.08 20.41
CA ALA A 203 3.79 0.77 20.66
C ALA A 203 4.62 2.01 21.04
N ASN A 204 4.28 3.18 20.51
CA ASN A 204 4.94 4.44 20.81
C ASN A 204 4.28 5.22 21.95
N SER A 205 3.15 4.73 22.45
CA SER A 205 2.50 5.34 23.61
C SER A 205 3.26 4.99 24.88
N ARG A 206 3.13 5.84 25.89
CA ARG A 206 3.69 5.60 27.21
C ARG A 206 2.98 4.48 27.99
N PHE A 207 2.20 3.64 27.33
CA PHE A 207 1.44 2.53 27.90
C PHE A 207 2.28 1.41 28.51
N HIS A 208 3.59 1.40 28.26
CA HIS A 208 4.50 0.45 28.92
C HIS A 208 4.63 0.66 30.44
N HIS A 209 4.15 1.82 30.92
CA HIS A 209 4.00 2.08 32.34
C HIS A 209 2.57 2.55 32.54
N GLN A 210 1.72 1.69 33.10
CA GLN A 210 0.42 2.15 33.58
C GLN A 210 0.68 3.35 34.51
N PRO A 211 0.17 4.53 34.17
CA PRO A 211 0.35 5.68 35.01
C PRO A 211 -0.32 5.37 36.37
N ASP A 212 0.30 5.82 37.43
CA ASP A 212 -0.26 5.73 38.78
C ASP A 212 -1.75 6.15 38.74
N ALA A 213 -2.61 5.49 39.53
CA ALA A 213 -4.05 5.77 39.56
C ALA A 213 -4.37 7.25 39.87
N SER A 214 -3.41 7.99 40.43
CA SER A 214 -3.48 9.43 40.67
C SER A 214 -3.09 10.30 39.46
N HIS A 215 -2.56 9.70 38.38
CA HIS A 215 -2.09 10.46 37.23
C HIS A 215 -3.25 11.09 36.46
N ARG A 216 -3.23 12.42 36.34
CA ARG A 216 -4.18 13.16 35.51
C ARG A 216 -3.56 13.44 34.14
N PRO A 217 -4.23 13.04 33.04
CA PRO A 217 -3.71 13.29 31.70
C PRO A 217 -3.52 14.79 31.44
N LYS A 218 -2.33 15.17 30.96
CA LYS A 218 -1.95 16.57 30.71
C LYS A 218 -2.31 17.06 29.29
N SER A 219 -2.67 16.15 28.38
CA SER A 219 -3.00 16.47 27.00
C SER A 219 -4.27 15.76 26.51
N LYS A 220 -4.92 16.33 25.47
CA LYS A 220 -6.07 15.67 24.80
C LYS A 220 -5.69 14.32 24.23
N LEU A 221 -4.47 14.20 23.72
CA LEU A 221 -3.95 12.95 23.16
C LEU A 221 -3.82 11.88 24.27
N GLU A 222 -3.19 12.22 25.39
CA GLU A 222 -3.04 11.34 26.53
C GLU A 222 -4.40 10.89 27.09
N THR A 223 -5.38 11.81 27.16
CA THR A 223 -6.78 11.48 27.53
C THR A 223 -7.41 10.46 26.58
N ALA A 224 -7.18 10.62 25.27
CA ALA A 224 -7.69 9.68 24.27
C ALA A 224 -7.05 8.29 24.40
N TYR A 225 -5.75 8.24 24.68
CA TYR A 225 -5.05 6.98 24.94
C TYR A 225 -5.57 6.26 26.17
N HIS A 226 -5.74 6.96 27.30
CA HIS A 226 -6.28 6.34 28.53
C HIS A 226 -7.70 5.79 28.34
N LYS A 227 -8.52 6.42 27.48
CA LYS A 227 -9.82 5.88 27.12
C LYS A 227 -9.71 4.60 26.28
N ALA A 228 -8.77 4.58 25.32
CA ALA A 228 -8.54 3.41 24.49
C ALA A 228 -7.99 2.24 25.32
N ASP A 229 -7.07 2.52 26.23
CA ASP A 229 -6.48 1.51 27.12
C ASP A 229 -7.54 0.86 28.03
N ARG A 230 -8.39 1.65 28.67
CA ARG A 230 -9.52 1.12 29.44
C ARG A 230 -10.45 0.25 28.59
N ALA A 231 -10.80 0.70 27.40
CA ALA A 231 -11.66 -0.09 26.51
C ALA A 231 -11.02 -1.42 26.09
N ILE A 232 -9.71 -1.44 25.91
CA ILE A 232 -8.96 -2.68 25.61
C ILE A 232 -8.96 -3.58 26.86
N GLN A 233 -8.75 -3.04 28.06
CA GLN A 233 -8.78 -3.81 29.30
C GLN A 233 -10.17 -4.40 29.55
N ASP A 234 -11.22 -3.62 29.35
CA ASP A 234 -12.62 -4.11 29.44
C ASP A 234 -12.86 -5.31 28.50
N ILE A 235 -12.30 -5.28 27.28
CA ILE A 235 -12.40 -6.41 26.35
C ILE A 235 -11.63 -7.63 26.88
N VAL A 236 -10.44 -7.45 27.43
CA VAL A 236 -9.64 -8.54 28.00
C VAL A 236 -10.40 -9.17 29.17
N ASP A 237 -10.90 -8.35 30.09
CA ASP A 237 -11.64 -8.80 31.26
C ASP A 237 -12.92 -9.59 30.87
N LEU A 238 -13.61 -9.17 29.82
CA LEU A 238 -14.77 -9.89 29.27
C LEU A 238 -14.39 -11.23 28.62
N LEU A 239 -13.22 -11.30 27.97
CA LEU A 239 -12.73 -12.55 27.38
C LEU A 239 -12.24 -13.54 28.45
N ASP A 240 -11.65 -13.04 29.54
CA ASP A 240 -11.21 -13.88 30.65
C ASP A 240 -12.38 -14.39 31.50
N ALA A 241 -13.54 -13.74 31.42
CA ALA A 241 -14.78 -14.13 32.11
C ALA A 241 -15.67 -15.10 31.31
N ALA A 242 -15.35 -15.35 30.04
CA ALA A 242 -16.11 -16.20 29.12
C ALA A 242 -15.57 -17.62 29.03
#